data_b66e95c537dd429752aaaee2dd25b006
#
_entry.id   b66e95c537dd429752aaaee2dd25b006
#
_cell.length_a   1.000
_cell.length_b   1.000
_cell.length_c   1.000
_cell.angle_alpha   90.00
_cell.angle_beta   90.00
_cell.angle_gamma   90.00
#
_symmetry.space_group_name_H-M   'P 1'
#
loop_
_entity.id
_entity.type
_entity.pdbx_description
1 polymer ?
#
loop_
_entity_poly.entity_id
_entity_poly.type
_entity_poly.pdbx_seq_one_letter_code
_entity_poly.pdbx_strand_id
1 'polypeptide(L)'
;MQVILTHEQADFDALASLFCAHLLNEKAIPVLPNRANRNVRNFLNLYGADLPFLEARDLASSVIHQITLVDTQSLVTLKGINTKTRVTVIDHHEKRADLPHEWHVRLERVGATTTILVDILQETNHTLTTTEATLLLLGIYEDTGSLTYASTTVRDVKAAAYLLERGASLRIAVDYLNPALSENQRKLADHLLDNAKSYQINGKNIIVSCADARDIQEEVS
;
A
#
# COMPACT_ATOMS: atom_id res chain seq x y z
N MET A 1 15.25 -19.50 0.91
CA MET A 1 13.90 -18.94 0.81
C MET A 1 13.97 -17.55 0.17
N GLN A 2 12.96 -17.17 -0.60
CA GLN A 2 12.77 -15.83 -1.13
C GLN A 2 11.53 -15.22 -0.50
N VAL A 3 11.56 -13.95 -0.12
CA VAL A 3 10.43 -13.25 0.49
C VAL A 3 10.19 -11.89 -0.15
N ILE A 4 8.96 -11.43 -0.12
CA ILE A 4 8.55 -10.08 -0.51
C ILE A 4 8.08 -9.39 0.75
N LEU A 5 8.59 -8.20 1.00
CA LEU A 5 8.29 -7.40 2.21
C LEU A 5 7.88 -5.99 1.80
N THR A 6 7.10 -5.36 2.66
CA THR A 6 6.71 -3.96 2.56
C THR A 6 6.90 -3.24 3.89
N HIS A 7 6.44 -2.00 4.01
CA HIS A 7 6.52 -1.20 5.24
C HIS A 7 5.49 -1.63 6.30
N GLU A 8 5.76 -1.29 7.55
CA GLU A 8 4.77 -1.36 8.62
C GLU A 8 3.64 -0.33 8.36
N GLN A 9 2.44 -0.59 8.89
CA GLN A 9 1.24 0.20 8.60
C GLN A 9 0.78 0.12 7.13
N ALA A 10 0.96 -1.06 6.51
CA ALA A 10 0.64 -1.26 5.11
C ALA A 10 -0.76 -0.73 4.75
N ASP A 11 -0.80 0.04 3.68
CA ASP A 11 -1.98 0.49 2.97
C ASP A 11 -2.28 -0.43 1.77
N PHE A 12 -3.18 -0.05 0.90
CA PHE A 12 -3.50 -0.88 -0.25
C PHE A 12 -2.40 -0.89 -1.31
N ASP A 13 -1.59 0.18 -1.48
CA ASP A 13 -0.48 0.12 -2.44
C ASP A 13 0.57 -0.89 -1.98
N ALA A 14 0.91 -0.89 -0.69
CA ALA A 14 1.80 -1.86 -0.09
C ALA A 14 1.28 -3.29 -0.22
N LEU A 15 -0.01 -3.55 0.09
CA LEU A 15 -0.62 -4.89 0.01
C LEU A 15 -0.72 -5.39 -1.43
N ALA A 16 -1.18 -4.55 -2.35
CA ALA A 16 -1.30 -4.85 -3.77
C ALA A 16 0.07 -5.11 -4.40
N SER A 17 1.07 -4.33 -4.01
CA SER A 17 2.45 -4.52 -4.46
C SER A 17 3.05 -5.82 -3.97
N LEU A 18 2.81 -6.23 -2.71
CA LEU A 18 3.18 -7.57 -2.20
C LEU A 18 2.57 -8.68 -3.07
N PHE A 19 1.28 -8.56 -3.35
CA PHE A 19 0.55 -9.56 -4.15
C PHE A 19 1.06 -9.60 -5.60
N CYS A 20 1.19 -8.44 -6.26
CA CYS A 20 1.62 -8.39 -7.66
C CYS A 20 3.07 -8.90 -7.83
N ALA A 21 3.96 -8.57 -6.91
CA ALA A 21 5.33 -9.08 -6.92
C ALA A 21 5.38 -10.62 -6.74
N HIS A 22 4.44 -11.21 -5.98
CA HIS A 22 4.28 -12.66 -5.89
C HIS A 22 3.82 -13.26 -7.22
N LEU A 23 2.83 -12.67 -7.89
CA LEU A 23 2.39 -13.13 -9.22
C LEU A 23 3.55 -13.14 -10.24
N LEU A 24 4.45 -12.17 -10.15
CA LEU A 24 5.64 -12.09 -11.01
C LEU A 24 6.75 -13.08 -10.61
N ASN A 25 6.74 -13.57 -9.38
CA ASN A 25 7.68 -14.56 -8.86
C ASN A 25 7.01 -15.44 -7.80
N GLU A 26 6.28 -16.45 -8.20
CA GLU A 26 5.53 -17.37 -7.32
C GLU A 26 6.40 -18.12 -6.29
N LYS A 27 7.74 -18.14 -6.48
CA LYS A 27 8.69 -18.74 -5.52
C LYS A 27 8.97 -17.82 -4.32
N ALA A 28 8.67 -16.53 -4.44
CA ALA A 28 8.86 -15.55 -3.38
C ALA A 28 7.58 -15.44 -2.54
N ILE A 29 7.71 -15.56 -1.23
CA ILE A 29 6.60 -15.54 -0.27
C ILE A 29 6.25 -14.10 0.07
N PRO A 30 5.02 -13.63 -0.18
CA PRO A 30 4.57 -12.30 0.24
C PRO A 30 4.24 -12.33 1.73
N VAL A 31 5.02 -11.59 2.52
CA VAL A 31 4.91 -11.58 3.99
C VAL A 31 4.19 -10.33 4.45
N LEU A 32 3.08 -10.53 5.16
CA LEU A 32 2.33 -9.42 5.75
C LEU A 32 3.16 -8.73 6.83
N PRO A 33 3.13 -7.39 6.91
CA PRO A 33 3.70 -6.66 8.03
C PRO A 33 2.89 -6.93 9.30
N ASN A 34 3.50 -6.64 10.47
CA ASN A 34 2.79 -6.84 11.75
C ASN A 34 1.58 -5.90 11.91
N ARG A 35 1.57 -4.82 11.17
CA ARG A 35 0.49 -3.83 11.20
C ARG A 35 0.06 -3.49 9.78
N ALA A 36 -1.23 -3.28 9.60
CA ALA A 36 -1.82 -2.74 8.40
C ALA A 36 -2.88 -1.72 8.80
N ASN A 37 -3.21 -0.80 7.91
CA ASN A 37 -4.27 0.16 8.16
C ASN A 37 -5.64 -0.56 8.30
N ARG A 38 -6.64 0.14 8.80
CA ARG A 38 -7.97 -0.44 9.08
C ARG A 38 -8.62 -1.03 7.84
N ASN A 39 -8.51 -0.35 6.71
CA ASN A 39 -9.17 -0.75 5.47
C ASN A 39 -8.54 -2.02 4.90
N VAL A 40 -7.21 -2.12 4.93
CA VAL A 40 -6.46 -3.32 4.56
C VAL A 40 -6.84 -4.50 5.46
N ARG A 41 -6.91 -4.30 6.79
CA ARG A 41 -7.36 -5.36 7.72
C ARG A 41 -8.77 -5.84 7.40
N ASN A 42 -9.70 -4.92 7.12
CA ASN A 42 -11.07 -5.26 6.76
C ASN A 42 -11.12 -6.05 5.44
N PHE A 43 -10.32 -5.68 4.46
CA PHE A 43 -10.20 -6.41 3.20
C PHE A 43 -9.65 -7.83 3.42
N LEU A 44 -8.56 -7.97 4.18
CA LEU A 44 -7.95 -9.27 4.48
C LEU A 44 -8.89 -10.18 5.27
N ASN A 45 -9.72 -9.64 6.17
CA ASN A 45 -10.72 -10.42 6.90
C ASN A 45 -11.78 -11.05 5.98
N LEU A 46 -12.11 -10.42 4.85
CA LEU A 46 -13.12 -10.91 3.92
C LEU A 46 -12.52 -11.74 2.78
N TYR A 47 -11.36 -11.35 2.28
CA TYR A 47 -10.78 -11.90 1.05
C TYR A 47 -9.40 -12.55 1.25
N GLY A 48 -8.79 -12.39 2.43
CA GLY A 48 -7.40 -12.81 2.66
C GLY A 48 -7.19 -14.33 2.59
N ALA A 49 -8.23 -15.14 2.84
CA ALA A 49 -8.13 -16.59 2.80
C ALA A 49 -7.80 -17.14 1.39
N ASP A 50 -8.14 -16.41 0.34
CA ASP A 50 -7.90 -16.78 -1.06
C ASP A 50 -6.61 -16.16 -1.63
N LEU A 51 -5.84 -15.42 -0.80
CA LEU A 51 -4.63 -14.73 -1.19
C LEU A 51 -3.38 -15.40 -0.58
N PRO A 52 -2.22 -15.33 -1.24
CA PRO A 52 -1.03 -16.12 -0.87
C PRO A 52 -0.22 -15.54 0.29
N PHE A 53 -0.78 -14.65 1.07
CA PHE A 53 -0.06 -13.95 2.14
C PHE A 53 0.25 -14.87 3.31
N LEU A 54 1.46 -14.74 3.87
CA LEU A 54 1.85 -15.37 5.14
C LEU A 54 2.24 -14.31 6.17
N GLU A 55 2.00 -14.60 7.44
CA GLU A 55 2.55 -13.80 8.53
C GLU A 55 4.01 -14.21 8.81
N ALA A 56 4.83 -13.27 9.30
CA ALA A 56 6.23 -13.51 9.60
C ALA A 56 6.45 -14.70 10.58
N ARG A 57 5.51 -14.93 11.51
CA ARG A 57 5.56 -16.06 12.47
C ARG A 57 5.36 -17.43 11.82
N ASP A 58 4.70 -17.47 10.67
CA ASP A 58 4.38 -18.72 9.97
C ASP A 58 5.45 -19.11 8.94
N LEU A 59 6.47 -18.28 8.77
CA LEU A 59 7.59 -18.58 7.91
C LEU A 59 8.44 -19.73 8.48
N ALA A 60 8.82 -20.65 7.60
CA ALA A 60 9.77 -21.69 7.94
C ALA A 60 11.10 -21.09 8.43
N SER A 61 11.69 -21.67 9.49
CA SER A 61 13.00 -21.26 9.99
C SER A 61 14.09 -21.67 8.99
N SER A 62 14.32 -20.83 7.97
CA SER A 62 15.31 -21.08 6.93
C SER A 62 16.04 -19.79 6.54
N VAL A 63 17.20 -19.95 5.91
CA VAL A 63 17.98 -18.80 5.41
C VAL A 63 17.22 -18.10 4.28
N ILE A 64 17.11 -16.78 4.39
CA ILE A 64 16.55 -15.93 3.34
C ILE A 64 17.67 -15.53 2.39
N HIS A 65 17.58 -15.98 1.14
CA HIS A 65 18.59 -15.68 0.12
C HIS A 65 18.28 -14.42 -0.68
N GLN A 66 17.02 -14.07 -0.79
CA GLN A 66 16.56 -12.91 -1.55
C GLN A 66 15.35 -12.27 -0.90
N ILE A 67 15.35 -10.95 -0.88
CA ILE A 67 14.25 -10.09 -0.45
C ILE A 67 13.90 -9.18 -1.61
N THR A 68 12.60 -9.07 -1.90
CA THR A 68 12.05 -7.99 -2.71
C THR A 68 11.30 -7.04 -1.79
N LEU A 69 11.78 -5.82 -1.66
CA LEU A 69 11.07 -4.73 -0.98
C LEU A 69 10.16 -4.06 -1.99
N VAL A 70 8.88 -3.94 -1.67
CA VAL A 70 7.91 -3.24 -2.49
C VAL A 70 7.28 -2.11 -1.68
N ASP A 71 7.11 -0.96 -2.30
CA ASP A 71 6.54 0.23 -1.70
C ASP A 71 7.28 0.67 -0.43
N THR A 72 8.54 0.39 -0.36
CA THR A 72 9.42 0.77 0.74
C THR A 72 10.89 0.64 0.35
N GLN A 73 11.72 1.49 0.94
CA GLN A 73 13.19 1.42 0.87
C GLN A 73 13.80 1.06 2.22
N SER A 74 12.99 0.59 3.17
CA SER A 74 13.42 0.23 4.51
C SER A 74 13.30 -1.27 4.75
N LEU A 75 14.41 -1.91 5.11
CA LEU A 75 14.41 -3.33 5.42
C LEU A 75 13.89 -3.55 6.83
N VAL A 76 12.80 -4.30 6.93
CA VAL A 76 12.27 -4.78 8.21
C VAL A 76 13.11 -5.97 8.68
N THR A 77 13.43 -6.00 9.97
CA THR A 77 14.17 -7.12 10.57
C THR A 77 13.32 -8.39 10.55
N LEU A 78 13.81 -9.41 9.87
CA LEU A 78 13.17 -10.72 9.79
C LEU A 78 14.21 -11.82 10.11
N LYS A 79 13.77 -12.85 10.84
CA LYS A 79 14.64 -13.99 11.16
C LYS A 79 15.05 -14.73 9.88
N GLY A 80 16.34 -15.03 9.74
CA GLY A 80 16.89 -15.69 8.56
C GLY A 80 17.60 -14.77 7.57
N ILE A 81 17.52 -13.46 7.75
CA ILE A 81 18.32 -12.47 7.00
C ILE A 81 19.76 -12.53 7.48
N ASN A 82 20.71 -12.42 6.55
CA ASN A 82 22.14 -12.36 6.83
C ASN A 82 22.87 -11.49 5.78
N THR A 83 24.18 -11.33 5.93
CA THR A 83 25.01 -10.48 5.05
C THR A 83 25.08 -10.93 3.58
N LYS A 84 24.63 -12.15 3.28
CA LYS A 84 24.57 -12.69 1.91
C LYS A 84 23.18 -12.58 1.29
N THR A 85 22.20 -12.09 2.03
CA THR A 85 20.84 -11.88 1.53
C THR A 85 20.84 -10.77 0.48
N ARG A 86 20.40 -11.09 -0.73
CA ARG A 86 20.26 -10.10 -1.81
C ARG A 86 18.98 -9.32 -1.62
N VAL A 87 19.02 -8.00 -1.81
CA VAL A 87 17.87 -7.12 -1.70
C VAL A 87 17.60 -6.41 -3.02
N THR A 88 16.37 -6.50 -3.47
CA THR A 88 15.82 -5.74 -4.60
C THR A 88 14.73 -4.83 -4.07
N VAL A 89 14.71 -3.58 -4.51
CA VAL A 89 13.69 -2.58 -4.15
C VAL A 89 12.91 -2.21 -5.40
N ILE A 90 11.60 -2.18 -5.30
CA ILE A 90 10.67 -1.64 -6.31
C ILE A 90 9.77 -0.64 -5.59
N ASP A 91 9.88 0.64 -5.96
CA ASP A 91 9.22 1.70 -5.22
C ASP A 91 8.98 2.93 -6.11
N HIS A 92 7.98 3.74 -5.78
CA HIS A 92 7.65 4.98 -6.49
C HIS A 92 8.10 6.24 -5.74
N HIS A 93 8.53 6.10 -4.49
CA HIS A 93 9.00 7.20 -3.67
C HIS A 93 10.36 7.75 -4.10
N GLU A 94 10.71 8.94 -3.64
CA GLU A 94 12.03 9.52 -3.88
C GLU A 94 13.14 8.66 -3.26
N LYS A 95 14.27 8.57 -3.97
CA LYS A 95 15.41 7.77 -3.53
C LYS A 95 15.97 8.27 -2.19
N ARG A 96 16.05 7.40 -1.19
CA ARG A 96 16.71 7.69 0.07
C ARG A 96 18.24 7.81 -0.15
N ALA A 97 18.85 8.74 0.55
CA ALA A 97 20.29 8.99 0.45
C ALA A 97 21.17 7.89 1.09
N ASP A 98 20.59 7.12 2.03
CA ASP A 98 21.28 6.12 2.85
C ASP A 98 21.09 4.67 2.40
N LEU A 99 20.66 4.46 1.14
CA LEU A 99 20.48 3.10 0.61
C LEU A 99 21.84 2.40 0.43
N PRO A 100 21.98 1.12 0.85
CA PRO A 100 23.16 0.33 0.59
C PRO A 100 23.44 0.18 -0.90
N HIS A 101 24.71 0.35 -1.29
CA HIS A 101 25.13 0.33 -2.71
C HIS A 101 24.92 -1.04 -3.37
N GLU A 102 24.92 -2.11 -2.59
CA GLU A 102 24.74 -3.49 -3.05
C GLU A 102 23.28 -3.84 -3.35
N TRP A 103 22.31 -2.97 -3.00
CA TRP A 103 20.91 -3.20 -3.29
C TRP A 103 20.57 -2.91 -4.75
N HIS A 104 19.78 -3.78 -5.33
CA HIS A 104 19.19 -3.54 -6.65
C HIS A 104 17.95 -2.67 -6.48
N VAL A 105 17.95 -1.47 -7.06
CA VAL A 105 16.91 -0.47 -6.81
C VAL A 105 16.26 -0.04 -8.12
N ARG A 106 14.97 -0.26 -8.22
CA ARG A 106 14.10 0.21 -9.30
C ARG A 106 13.12 1.24 -8.73
N LEU A 107 13.35 2.51 -9.01
CA LEU A 107 12.47 3.62 -8.61
C LEU A 107 11.92 4.27 -9.86
N GLU A 108 10.60 4.48 -9.88
CA GLU A 108 9.91 5.09 -11.02
C GLU A 108 8.91 6.15 -10.54
N ARG A 109 8.84 7.27 -11.24
CA ARG A 109 7.90 8.35 -10.93
C ARG A 109 6.53 8.04 -11.51
N VAL A 110 5.72 7.38 -10.73
CA VAL A 110 4.30 7.05 -10.98
C VAL A 110 3.50 7.31 -9.71
N GLY A 111 2.19 7.22 -9.79
CA GLY A 111 1.31 7.49 -8.65
C GLY A 111 1.31 6.40 -7.58
N ALA A 112 1.65 5.15 -7.92
CA ALA A 112 1.63 4.01 -7.02
C ALA A 112 2.70 2.98 -7.40
N THR A 113 3.30 2.27 -6.43
CA THR A 113 4.23 1.15 -6.68
C THR A 113 3.53 0.01 -7.42
N THR A 114 2.25 -0.22 -7.11
CA THR A 114 1.42 -1.21 -7.82
C THR A 114 1.39 -0.94 -9.33
N THR A 115 1.41 0.32 -9.78
CA THR A 115 1.47 0.65 -11.21
C THR A 115 2.71 0.08 -11.88
N ILE A 116 3.88 0.20 -11.24
CA ILE A 116 5.15 -0.36 -11.77
C ILE A 116 5.04 -1.87 -11.98
N LEU A 117 4.45 -2.54 -10.99
CA LEU A 117 4.32 -4.00 -11.00
C LEU A 117 3.26 -4.48 -11.99
N VAL A 118 2.15 -3.76 -12.11
CA VAL A 118 1.07 -4.04 -13.09
C VAL A 118 1.58 -3.85 -14.53
N ASP A 119 2.42 -2.86 -14.79
CA ASP A 119 3.04 -2.69 -16.12
C ASP A 119 3.86 -3.93 -16.51
N ILE A 120 4.61 -4.53 -15.57
CA ILE A 120 5.35 -5.78 -15.82
C ILE A 120 4.37 -6.95 -15.98
N LEU A 121 3.32 -7.00 -15.15
CA LEU A 121 2.31 -8.08 -15.20
C LEU A 121 1.59 -8.13 -16.53
N GLN A 122 1.34 -6.99 -17.18
CA GLN A 122 0.73 -6.90 -18.52
C GLN A 122 1.53 -7.64 -19.60
N GLU A 123 2.84 -7.76 -19.42
CA GLU A 123 3.72 -8.48 -20.35
C GLU A 123 3.63 -10.01 -20.16
N THR A 124 2.94 -10.45 -19.11
CA THR A 124 2.71 -11.86 -18.81
C THR A 124 1.29 -12.28 -19.21
N ASN A 125 1.05 -13.58 -19.34
CA ASN A 125 -0.29 -14.12 -19.62
C ASN A 125 -1.05 -14.49 -18.33
N HIS A 126 -0.83 -13.77 -17.24
CA HIS A 126 -1.50 -14.04 -15.97
C HIS A 126 -3.01 -13.76 -16.07
N THR A 127 -3.80 -14.71 -15.58
CA THR A 127 -5.26 -14.54 -15.45
C THR A 127 -5.55 -14.12 -14.02
N LEU A 128 -6.21 -12.99 -13.85
CA LEU A 128 -6.61 -12.48 -12.53
C LEU A 128 -8.06 -12.84 -12.24
N THR A 129 -8.34 -13.23 -11.01
CA THR A 129 -9.71 -13.26 -10.48
C THR A 129 -10.21 -11.82 -10.23
N THR A 130 -11.52 -11.65 -10.07
CA THR A 130 -12.10 -10.35 -9.72
C THR A 130 -11.51 -9.77 -8.43
N THR A 131 -11.28 -10.61 -7.40
CA THR A 131 -10.68 -10.19 -6.12
C THR A 131 -9.26 -9.69 -6.30
N GLU A 132 -8.43 -10.42 -7.04
CA GLU A 132 -7.04 -10.07 -7.32
C GLU A 132 -6.93 -8.78 -8.13
N ALA A 133 -7.69 -8.66 -9.23
CA ALA A 133 -7.74 -7.45 -10.03
C ALA A 133 -8.23 -6.24 -9.20
N THR A 134 -9.20 -6.45 -8.29
CA THR A 134 -9.71 -5.40 -7.41
C THR A 134 -8.68 -4.99 -6.37
N LEU A 135 -7.92 -5.92 -5.79
CA LEU A 135 -6.82 -5.60 -4.87
C LEU A 135 -5.78 -4.72 -5.56
N LEU A 136 -5.35 -5.07 -6.77
CA LEU A 136 -4.39 -4.28 -7.53
C LEU A 136 -4.94 -2.89 -7.87
N LEU A 137 -6.22 -2.79 -8.20
CA LEU A 137 -6.88 -1.50 -8.45
C LEU A 137 -6.96 -0.64 -7.18
N LEU A 138 -7.23 -1.25 -6.01
CA LEU A 138 -7.22 -0.56 -4.72
C LEU A 138 -5.86 0.07 -4.42
N GLY A 139 -4.75 -0.64 -4.69
CA GLY A 139 -3.41 -0.09 -4.53
C GLY A 139 -3.19 1.17 -5.36
N ILE A 140 -3.51 1.13 -6.65
CA ILE A 140 -3.39 2.30 -7.52
C ILE A 140 -4.30 3.44 -7.05
N TYR A 141 -5.53 3.14 -6.66
CA TYR A 141 -6.52 4.16 -6.32
C TYR A 141 -6.21 4.85 -4.98
N GLU A 142 -5.69 4.15 -3.98
CA GLU A 142 -5.36 4.75 -2.69
C GLU A 142 -4.30 5.84 -2.88
N ASP A 143 -3.20 5.56 -3.54
CA ASP A 143 -2.07 6.48 -3.71
C ASP A 143 -2.29 7.56 -4.76
N THR A 144 -3.25 7.35 -5.66
CA THR A 144 -3.62 8.35 -6.67
C THR A 144 -4.89 9.12 -6.32
N GLY A 145 -5.48 8.87 -5.14
CA GLY A 145 -6.77 9.44 -4.77
C GLY A 145 -7.86 9.14 -5.80
N SER A 146 -7.96 7.88 -6.22
CA SER A 146 -8.83 7.45 -7.33
C SER A 146 -8.52 8.20 -8.63
N LEU A 147 -7.25 8.37 -8.95
CA LEU A 147 -6.71 9.04 -10.13
C LEU A 147 -6.92 10.58 -10.15
N THR A 148 -7.15 11.21 -9.00
CA THR A 148 -7.40 12.65 -8.91
C THR A 148 -6.22 13.46 -8.37
N TYR A 149 -5.22 12.81 -7.77
CA TYR A 149 -4.05 13.51 -7.23
C TYR A 149 -3.12 14.01 -8.34
N ALA A 150 -2.39 15.10 -8.05
CA ALA A 150 -1.44 15.71 -8.98
C ALA A 150 -0.25 14.80 -9.33
N SER A 151 0.05 13.80 -8.48
CA SER A 151 1.06 12.77 -8.71
C SER A 151 0.64 11.70 -9.72
N THR A 152 -0.66 11.62 -10.05
CA THR A 152 -1.20 10.63 -10.98
C THR A 152 -0.60 10.80 -12.38
N THR A 153 -0.14 9.70 -12.96
CA THR A 153 0.43 9.65 -14.30
C THR A 153 -0.45 8.91 -15.29
N VAL A 154 -0.14 9.05 -16.57
CA VAL A 154 -0.82 8.29 -17.64
C VAL A 154 -0.66 6.78 -17.44
N ARG A 155 0.43 6.33 -16.80
CA ARG A 155 0.67 4.91 -16.53
C ARG A 155 -0.32 4.38 -15.50
N ASP A 156 -0.61 5.14 -14.43
CA ASP A 156 -1.59 4.78 -13.41
C ASP A 156 -2.98 4.59 -14.03
N VAL A 157 -3.37 5.52 -14.92
CA VAL A 157 -4.64 5.42 -15.66
C VAL A 157 -4.69 4.18 -16.55
N LYS A 158 -3.61 3.87 -17.27
CA LYS A 158 -3.54 2.67 -18.13
C LYS A 158 -3.57 1.38 -17.31
N ALA A 159 -2.85 1.33 -16.21
CA ALA A 159 -2.84 0.18 -15.28
C ALA A 159 -4.24 -0.03 -14.68
N ALA A 160 -4.92 1.03 -14.25
CA ALA A 160 -6.30 0.95 -13.77
C ALA A 160 -7.27 0.44 -14.86
N ALA A 161 -7.16 0.96 -16.09
CA ALA A 161 -7.97 0.50 -17.21
C ALA A 161 -7.74 -1.00 -17.50
N TYR A 162 -6.50 -1.45 -17.54
CA TYR A 162 -6.16 -2.86 -17.69
C TYR A 162 -6.80 -3.74 -16.61
N LEU A 163 -6.75 -3.31 -15.34
CA LEU A 163 -7.34 -4.06 -14.23
C LEU A 163 -8.86 -4.12 -14.32
N LEU A 164 -9.52 -3.05 -14.78
CA LEU A 164 -10.95 -3.05 -15.05
C LEU A 164 -11.33 -4.00 -16.19
N GLU A 165 -10.54 -4.07 -17.26
CA GLU A 165 -10.71 -5.07 -18.33
C GLU A 165 -10.56 -6.51 -17.82
N ARG A 166 -9.78 -6.72 -16.75
CA ARG A 166 -9.61 -8.01 -16.06
C ARG A 166 -10.66 -8.29 -14.99
N GLY A 167 -11.68 -7.43 -14.87
CA GLY A 167 -12.84 -7.65 -14.02
C GLY A 167 -12.70 -7.08 -12.61
N ALA A 168 -11.78 -6.11 -12.38
CA ALA A 168 -11.73 -5.37 -11.11
C ALA A 168 -13.08 -4.69 -10.84
N SER A 169 -13.54 -4.75 -9.59
CA SER A 169 -14.81 -4.23 -9.15
C SER A 169 -14.70 -2.83 -8.56
N LEU A 170 -15.14 -1.81 -9.29
CA LEU A 170 -15.23 -0.44 -8.76
C LEU A 170 -16.14 -0.35 -7.54
N ARG A 171 -17.20 -1.17 -7.46
CA ARG A 171 -18.10 -1.19 -6.31
C ARG A 171 -17.35 -1.58 -5.03
N ILE A 172 -16.57 -2.66 -5.08
CA ILE A 172 -15.74 -3.10 -3.95
C ILE A 172 -14.70 -2.03 -3.63
N ALA A 173 -14.05 -1.44 -4.64
CA ALA A 173 -13.03 -0.41 -4.43
C ALA A 173 -13.59 0.80 -3.68
N VAL A 174 -14.77 1.30 -4.02
CA VAL A 174 -15.42 2.43 -3.34
C VAL A 174 -15.69 2.14 -1.86
N ASP A 175 -16.13 0.92 -1.53
CA ASP A 175 -16.45 0.53 -0.14
C ASP A 175 -15.22 0.59 0.78
N TYR A 176 -14.01 0.37 0.24
CA TYR A 176 -12.76 0.42 1.01
C TYR A 176 -12.05 1.78 0.99
N LEU A 177 -12.14 2.51 -0.12
CA LEU A 177 -11.44 3.80 -0.27
C LEU A 177 -12.20 4.95 0.41
N ASN A 178 -13.52 4.85 0.50
CA ASN A 178 -14.36 5.88 1.11
C ASN A 178 -15.23 5.29 2.22
N PRO A 179 -14.65 4.69 3.27
CA PRO A 179 -15.46 4.17 4.37
C PRO A 179 -16.20 5.32 5.04
N ALA A 180 -17.46 5.07 5.38
CA ALA A 180 -18.21 6.03 6.15
C ALA A 180 -17.53 6.28 7.51
N LEU A 181 -17.45 7.56 7.90
CA LEU A 181 -16.97 7.91 9.24
C LEU A 181 -17.82 7.21 10.30
N SER A 182 -17.16 6.65 11.32
CA SER A 182 -17.84 6.16 12.50
C SER A 182 -18.56 7.31 13.23
N GLU A 183 -19.47 6.99 14.13
CA GLU A 183 -20.15 8.01 14.93
C GLU A 183 -19.16 8.86 15.74
N ASN A 184 -18.10 8.24 16.30
CA ASN A 184 -17.08 8.92 17.06
C ASN A 184 -16.19 9.82 16.17
N GLN A 185 -15.80 9.34 14.99
CA GLN A 185 -15.06 10.14 14.02
C GLN A 185 -15.90 11.34 13.54
N ARG A 186 -17.21 11.16 13.33
CA ARG A 186 -18.11 12.23 12.94
C ARG A 186 -18.22 13.29 14.03
N LYS A 187 -18.43 12.87 15.29
CA LYS A 187 -18.44 13.78 16.44
C LYS A 187 -17.12 14.58 16.57
N LEU A 188 -15.98 13.89 16.37
CA LEU A 188 -14.69 14.59 16.40
C LEU A 188 -14.56 15.61 15.27
N ALA A 189 -14.98 15.26 14.06
CA ALA A 189 -14.98 16.18 12.92
C ALA A 189 -15.85 17.42 13.20
N ASP A 190 -17.04 17.22 13.75
CA ASP A 190 -17.95 18.30 14.14
C ASP A 190 -17.27 19.21 15.19
N HIS A 191 -16.66 18.66 16.24
CA HIS A 191 -15.92 19.43 17.24
C HIS A 191 -14.73 20.20 16.65
N LEU A 192 -14.02 19.59 15.68
CA LEU A 192 -12.93 20.28 14.98
C LEU A 192 -13.46 21.44 14.14
N LEU A 193 -14.58 21.27 13.46
CA LEU A 193 -15.20 22.34 12.68
C LEU A 193 -15.70 23.48 13.59
N ASP A 194 -16.36 23.18 14.70
CA ASP A 194 -16.87 24.16 15.65
C ASP A 194 -15.75 24.95 16.33
N ASN A 195 -14.59 24.34 16.56
CA ASN A 195 -13.43 24.97 17.20
C ASN A 195 -12.48 25.64 16.20
N ALA A 196 -12.79 25.65 14.92
CA ALA A 196 -11.94 26.22 13.88
C ALA A 196 -11.84 27.75 14.02
N LYS A 197 -10.60 28.26 14.13
CA LYS A 197 -10.31 29.68 14.21
C LYS A 197 -9.45 30.12 13.03
N SER A 198 -9.85 31.19 12.37
CA SER A 198 -9.11 31.76 11.25
C SER A 198 -8.19 32.87 11.72
N TYR A 199 -6.95 32.86 11.25
CA TYR A 199 -5.92 33.86 11.51
C TYR A 199 -5.36 34.39 10.19
N GLN A 200 -5.08 35.67 10.14
CA GLN A 200 -4.31 36.28 9.05
C GLN A 200 -2.86 36.51 9.47
N ILE A 201 -1.92 35.78 8.83
CA ILE A 201 -0.49 35.93 9.11
C ILE A 201 0.25 36.15 7.79
N ASN A 202 0.95 37.27 7.67
CA ASN A 202 1.71 37.64 6.47
C ASN A 202 0.90 37.53 5.16
N GLY A 203 -0.37 37.99 5.19
CA GLY A 203 -1.25 37.96 4.01
C GLY A 203 -1.82 36.56 3.64
N LYS A 204 -1.57 35.55 4.46
CA LYS A 204 -2.13 34.19 4.29
C LYS A 204 -3.19 33.92 5.35
N ASN A 205 -4.29 33.28 4.96
CA ASN A 205 -5.29 32.78 5.89
C ASN A 205 -4.81 31.42 6.44
N ILE A 206 -4.73 31.33 7.76
CA ILE A 206 -4.40 30.08 8.48
C ILE A 206 -5.60 29.71 9.33
N ILE A 207 -6.08 28.48 9.19
CA ILE A 207 -7.14 27.91 10.02
C ILE A 207 -6.50 26.95 11.00
N VAL A 208 -6.77 27.12 12.29
CA VAL A 208 -6.30 26.23 13.35
C VAL A 208 -7.51 25.72 14.10
N SER A 209 -7.56 24.41 14.31
CA SER A 209 -8.59 23.76 15.09
C SER A 209 -7.98 22.73 16.03
N CYS A 210 -8.58 22.56 17.21
CA CYS A 210 -8.20 21.55 18.19
C CYS A 210 -9.45 20.90 18.78
N ALA A 211 -9.42 19.57 18.94
CA ALA A 211 -10.41 18.81 19.67
C ALA A 211 -9.74 17.73 20.53
N ASP A 212 -10.45 17.30 21.58
CA ASP A 212 -10.00 16.20 22.44
C ASP A 212 -10.43 14.87 21.83
N ALA A 213 -9.46 14.01 21.59
CA ALA A 213 -9.66 12.68 20.98
C ALA A 213 -9.40 11.52 21.95
N ARG A 214 -9.29 11.78 23.28
CA ARG A 214 -8.91 10.76 24.26
C ARG A 214 -9.87 9.57 24.32
N ASP A 215 -11.13 9.78 23.98
CA ASP A 215 -12.16 8.72 24.00
C ASP A 215 -12.30 8.01 22.63
N ILE A 216 -11.49 8.39 21.64
CA ILE A 216 -11.54 7.81 20.31
C ILE A 216 -10.42 6.78 20.19
N GLN A 217 -10.81 5.49 20.19
CA GLN A 217 -9.89 4.35 20.02
C GLN A 217 -9.68 3.96 18.54
N GLU A 218 -10.20 4.74 17.61
CA GLU A 218 -10.16 4.48 16.18
C GLU A 218 -9.05 5.32 15.52
N GLU A 219 -8.53 4.82 14.40
CA GLU A 219 -7.61 5.61 13.57
C GLU A 219 -8.30 6.87 13.09
N VAL A 220 -7.69 8.01 13.35
CA VAL A 220 -8.11 9.32 12.83
C VAL A 220 -7.13 9.65 11.72
N SER A 221 -7.55 9.43 10.50
CA SER A 221 -6.81 9.80 9.29
C SER A 221 -7.11 11.22 8.84
#